data_a574c4725e64482917062efdc56cec1b
#
_entry.id   a574c4725e64482917062efdc56cec1b
#
_cell.length_a   1.000
_cell.length_b   1.000
_cell.length_c   1.000
_cell.angle_alpha   90.00
_cell.angle_beta   90.00
_cell.angle_gamma   90.00
#
_symmetry.space_group_name_H-M   'P 1'
#
loop_
_entity.id
_entity.type
_entity.pdbx_description
1 polymer ?
#
loop_
_entity_poly.entity_id
_entity_poly.type
_entity_poly.pdbx_seq_one_letter_code
_entity_poly.pdbx_strand_id
1 'polypeptide(L)'
;MSRIGQNPFKWIEIGDIPKKITIVTVVYIPELSGFWKKNLDVLRKFFNSLYTNTIPEFDLMVLDNGSCKDVKQFLQKKQSEDKIQFLSFSAYNLRKLGAMNYLFASAPGEIISFVDSDVYFFKGWLNESIKILDEFPKTGMVSALPTIDKTKDFYDSTYKAIEKHNNIHIQRGNDLIPSN
;
A
#
# COMPACT_ATOMS: atom_id res chain seq x y z
N MET A 1 -31.49 -12.63 31.40
CA MET A 1 -32.54 -12.74 30.37
C MET A 1 -31.94 -13.38 29.15
N SER A 2 -32.40 -14.59 28.80
CA SER A 2 -32.00 -15.21 27.54
C SER A 2 -32.67 -14.47 26.39
N ARG A 3 -31.93 -14.12 25.34
CA ARG A 3 -32.49 -13.56 24.12
C ARG A 3 -33.45 -14.59 23.50
N ILE A 4 -34.77 -14.28 23.51
CA ILE A 4 -35.77 -15.05 22.81
C ILE A 4 -35.76 -14.55 21.36
N GLY A 5 -35.24 -15.36 20.46
CA GLY A 5 -35.21 -15.07 19.02
C GLY A 5 -33.94 -15.61 18.34
N GLN A 6 -34.07 -16.05 17.11
CA GLN A 6 -32.93 -16.43 16.31
C GLN A 6 -32.30 -15.14 15.71
N ASN A 7 -30.96 -15.05 15.75
CA ASN A 7 -30.26 -13.99 15.06
C ASN A 7 -30.46 -14.16 13.54
N PRO A 8 -31.14 -13.23 12.85
CA PRO A 8 -31.39 -13.38 11.42
C PRO A 8 -30.09 -13.43 10.60
N PHE A 9 -28.98 -12.89 11.14
CA PHE A 9 -27.65 -12.98 10.48
C PHE A 9 -27.06 -14.41 10.43
N LYS A 10 -27.61 -15.37 11.14
CA LYS A 10 -27.18 -16.76 11.03
C LYS A 10 -27.45 -17.39 9.65
N TRP A 11 -28.37 -16.83 8.92
CA TRP A 11 -28.89 -17.37 7.65
C TRP A 11 -28.56 -16.47 6.45
N ILE A 12 -27.86 -15.35 6.68
CA ILE A 12 -27.36 -14.53 5.59
C ILE A 12 -26.13 -15.24 5.05
N GLU A 13 -26.18 -15.61 3.78
CA GLU A 13 -24.97 -16.02 3.06
C GLU A 13 -23.93 -14.93 3.22
N ILE A 14 -22.74 -15.30 3.69
CA ILE A 14 -21.62 -14.36 3.78
C ILE A 14 -21.37 -13.89 2.36
N GLY A 15 -21.62 -12.60 2.12
CA GLY A 15 -21.36 -11.96 0.85
C GLY A 15 -19.88 -12.03 0.46
N ASP A 16 -19.41 -11.05 -0.26
CA ASP A 16 -18.02 -11.01 -0.69
C ASP A 16 -17.05 -11.16 0.48
N ILE A 17 -16.16 -12.13 0.39
CA ILE A 17 -15.06 -12.31 1.34
C ILE A 17 -13.91 -11.37 0.95
N PRO A 18 -13.08 -10.93 1.90
CA PRO A 18 -11.90 -10.13 1.60
C PRO A 18 -10.98 -10.83 0.60
N LYS A 19 -10.36 -10.04 -0.27
CA LYS A 19 -9.39 -10.54 -1.25
C LYS A 19 -8.13 -11.06 -0.54
N LYS A 20 -7.42 -11.98 -1.19
CA LYS A 20 -6.17 -12.53 -0.66
C LYS A 20 -5.12 -11.45 -0.36
N ILE A 21 -5.15 -10.36 -1.11
CA ILE A 21 -4.20 -9.26 -1.01
C ILE A 21 -4.91 -8.03 -0.45
N THR A 22 -4.38 -7.45 0.61
CA THR A 22 -4.78 -6.12 1.09
C THR A 22 -3.65 -5.14 0.88
N ILE A 23 -3.88 -4.12 0.05
CA ILE A 23 -2.98 -2.97 -0.05
C ILE A 23 -3.36 -1.99 1.05
N VAL A 24 -2.39 -1.58 1.85
CA VAL A 24 -2.63 -0.66 2.97
C VAL A 24 -1.83 0.61 2.80
N THR A 25 -2.45 1.75 3.08
CA THR A 25 -1.78 3.06 2.99
C THR A 25 -2.25 4.02 4.07
N VAL A 26 -1.34 4.90 4.47
CA VAL A 26 -1.60 6.00 5.42
C VAL A 26 -1.66 7.30 4.64
N VAL A 27 -2.71 8.09 4.86
CA VAL A 27 -2.86 9.43 4.29
C VAL A 27 -2.77 10.46 5.41
N TYR A 28 -1.89 11.44 5.27
CA TYR A 28 -1.78 12.60 6.16
C TYR A 28 -1.47 13.85 5.38
N ILE A 29 -2.49 14.69 5.19
CA ILE A 29 -2.39 15.99 4.52
C ILE A 29 -3.17 17.00 5.39
N PRO A 30 -2.51 17.68 6.34
CA PRO A 30 -3.17 18.50 7.35
C PRO A 30 -3.83 19.76 6.78
N GLU A 31 -3.32 20.27 5.67
CA GLU A 31 -3.81 21.47 4.98
C GLU A 31 -3.47 21.41 3.48
N LEU A 32 -4.11 22.27 2.68
CA LEU A 32 -3.83 22.40 1.24
C LEU A 32 -3.12 23.72 0.92
N SER A 33 -2.15 24.11 1.77
CA SER A 33 -1.34 25.31 1.61
C SER A 33 0.16 24.99 1.76
N GLY A 34 1.02 25.95 1.47
CA GLY A 34 2.46 25.83 1.67
C GLY A 34 3.05 24.55 1.06
N PHE A 35 3.73 23.78 1.88
CA PHE A 35 4.33 22.48 1.49
C PHE A 35 3.28 21.48 0.98
N TRP A 36 2.07 21.47 1.55
CA TRP A 36 1.01 20.51 1.26
C TRP A 36 0.13 20.86 0.08
N LYS A 37 0.34 22.04 -0.56
CA LYS A 37 -0.54 22.59 -1.59
C LYS A 37 -0.86 21.62 -2.75
N LYS A 38 0.10 20.79 -3.14
CA LYS A 38 -0.05 19.83 -4.25
C LYS A 38 -0.34 18.41 -3.83
N ASN A 39 -0.38 18.12 -2.53
CA ASN A 39 -0.44 16.74 -2.05
C ASN A 39 -1.77 16.04 -2.38
N LEU A 40 -2.87 16.77 -2.48
CA LEU A 40 -4.13 16.19 -2.95
C LEU A 40 -4.04 15.75 -4.43
N ASP A 41 -3.29 16.46 -5.28
CA ASP A 41 -3.08 16.06 -6.67
C ASP A 41 -2.13 14.85 -6.75
N VAL A 42 -1.13 14.79 -5.88
CA VAL A 42 -0.27 13.59 -5.73
C VAL A 42 -1.11 12.40 -5.32
N LEU A 43 -1.99 12.55 -4.32
CA LEU A 43 -2.90 11.49 -3.87
C LEU A 43 -3.83 11.03 -5.00
N ARG A 44 -4.33 11.92 -5.84
CA ARG A 44 -5.12 11.55 -7.04
C ARG A 44 -4.32 10.71 -8.02
N LYS A 45 -3.05 11.06 -8.27
CA LYS A 45 -2.14 10.28 -9.13
C LYS A 45 -1.84 8.91 -8.53
N PHE A 46 -1.64 8.84 -7.22
CA PHE A 46 -1.50 7.59 -6.49
C PHE A 46 -2.68 6.65 -6.79
N PHE A 47 -3.92 7.08 -6.54
CA PHE A 47 -5.11 6.28 -6.80
C PHE A 47 -5.22 5.85 -8.27
N ASN A 48 -4.99 6.78 -9.21
CA ASN A 48 -5.06 6.48 -10.62
C ASN A 48 -4.04 5.42 -11.04
N SER A 49 -2.76 5.58 -10.65
CA SER A 49 -1.72 4.61 -10.99
C SER A 49 -1.94 3.26 -10.33
N LEU A 50 -2.40 3.25 -9.07
CA LEU A 50 -2.72 2.02 -8.37
C LEU A 50 -3.75 1.18 -9.14
N TYR A 51 -4.89 1.76 -9.50
CA TYR A 51 -5.95 1.03 -10.18
C TYR A 51 -5.66 0.74 -11.67
N THR A 52 -4.87 1.56 -12.32
CA THR A 52 -4.52 1.33 -13.74
C THR A 52 -3.44 0.27 -13.90
N ASN A 53 -2.52 0.17 -12.94
CA ASN A 53 -1.28 -0.59 -13.10
C ASN A 53 -1.17 -1.82 -12.17
N THR A 54 -2.21 -2.10 -11.37
CA THR A 54 -2.24 -3.28 -10.50
C THR A 54 -3.19 -4.33 -11.09
N ILE A 55 -2.65 -5.48 -11.49
CA ILE A 55 -3.42 -6.54 -12.17
C ILE A 55 -4.09 -7.50 -11.18
N PRO A 56 -3.42 -8.01 -10.11
CA PRO A 56 -4.06 -8.87 -9.14
C PRO A 56 -5.22 -8.16 -8.44
N GLU A 57 -6.30 -8.90 -8.19
CA GLU A 57 -7.38 -8.37 -7.35
C GLU A 57 -6.88 -8.12 -5.94
N PHE A 58 -7.27 -6.98 -5.39
CA PHE A 58 -6.89 -6.57 -4.04
C PHE A 58 -8.02 -5.79 -3.38
N ASP A 59 -8.00 -5.77 -2.06
CA ASP A 59 -8.74 -4.80 -1.27
C ASP A 59 -7.81 -3.64 -0.90
N LEU A 60 -8.33 -2.42 -0.96
CA LEU A 60 -7.60 -1.24 -0.50
C LEU A 60 -8.09 -0.82 0.88
N MET A 61 -7.17 -0.77 1.83
CA MET A 61 -7.39 -0.26 3.17
C MET A 61 -6.64 1.04 3.38
N VAL A 62 -7.36 2.10 3.71
CA VAL A 62 -6.82 3.45 3.90
C VAL A 62 -7.07 3.92 5.32
N LEU A 63 -6.01 4.37 5.98
CA LEU A 63 -6.11 5.14 7.22
C LEU A 63 -5.84 6.61 6.95
N ASP A 64 -6.87 7.45 7.10
CA ASP A 64 -6.67 8.90 7.22
C ASP A 64 -6.15 9.22 8.62
N ASN A 65 -4.93 9.71 8.69
CA ASN A 65 -4.20 9.95 9.94
C ASN A 65 -4.34 11.39 10.45
N GLY A 66 -5.54 11.96 10.32
CA GLY A 66 -5.84 13.33 10.76
C GLY A 66 -5.66 14.40 9.67
N SER A 67 -6.03 14.09 8.42
CA SER A 67 -5.98 15.05 7.30
C SER A 67 -7.09 16.13 7.41
N CYS A 68 -6.95 17.15 6.58
CA CYS A 68 -7.94 18.23 6.45
C CYS A 68 -9.26 17.73 5.81
N LYS A 69 -10.29 18.59 5.89
CA LYS A 69 -11.64 18.23 5.44
C LYS A 69 -11.72 17.82 3.98
N ASP A 70 -11.03 18.55 3.08
CA ASP A 70 -11.07 18.27 1.64
C ASP A 70 -10.50 16.89 1.31
N VAL A 71 -9.43 16.48 1.98
CA VAL A 71 -8.84 15.15 1.84
C VAL A 71 -9.78 14.07 2.34
N LYS A 72 -10.42 14.28 3.49
CA LYS A 72 -11.42 13.35 4.03
C LYS A 72 -12.60 13.18 3.08
N GLN A 73 -13.10 14.27 2.51
CA GLN A 73 -14.17 14.23 1.52
C GLN A 73 -13.73 13.48 0.24
N PHE A 74 -12.51 13.68 -0.22
CA PHE A 74 -11.95 12.93 -1.35
C PHE A 74 -11.90 11.43 -1.07
N LEU A 75 -11.42 11.02 0.10
CA LEU A 75 -11.36 9.60 0.50
C LEU A 75 -12.77 8.99 0.63
N GLN A 76 -13.72 9.69 1.24
CA GLN A 76 -15.11 9.25 1.34
C GLN A 76 -15.74 9.05 -0.05
N LYS A 77 -15.47 9.98 -0.98
CA LYS A 77 -15.91 9.82 -2.37
C LYS A 77 -15.29 8.57 -3.00
N LYS A 78 -14.00 8.31 -2.79
CA LYS A 78 -13.34 7.09 -3.30
C LYS A 78 -13.94 5.81 -2.70
N GLN A 79 -14.36 5.85 -1.45
CA GLN A 79 -15.06 4.74 -0.83
C GLN A 79 -16.46 4.53 -1.45
N SER A 80 -17.23 5.60 -1.68
CA SER A 80 -18.55 5.50 -2.33
C SER A 80 -18.48 5.08 -3.82
N GLU A 81 -17.30 5.16 -4.44
CA GLU A 81 -17.01 4.66 -5.78
C GLU A 81 -16.47 3.20 -5.75
N ASP A 82 -16.58 2.49 -4.61
CA ASP A 82 -16.04 1.16 -4.36
C ASP A 82 -14.53 1.02 -4.62
N LYS A 83 -13.80 2.15 -4.56
CA LYS A 83 -12.34 2.19 -4.73
C LYS A 83 -11.57 2.00 -3.41
N ILE A 84 -12.22 2.07 -2.27
CA ILE A 84 -11.65 1.81 -0.95
C ILE A 84 -12.61 0.86 -0.23
N GLN A 85 -12.14 -0.35 0.11
CA GLN A 85 -12.93 -1.34 0.81
C GLN A 85 -12.95 -1.07 2.32
N PHE A 86 -11.82 -0.58 2.86
CA PHE A 86 -11.71 -0.27 4.28
C PHE A 86 -11.17 1.15 4.46
N LEU A 87 -12.00 2.05 4.97
CA LEU A 87 -11.63 3.45 5.25
C LEU A 87 -11.79 3.75 6.74
N SER A 88 -10.68 4.14 7.36
CA SER A 88 -10.66 4.55 8.76
C SER A 88 -10.19 5.99 8.88
N PHE A 89 -10.81 6.75 9.80
CA PHE A 89 -10.44 8.12 10.10
C PHE A 89 -9.91 8.22 11.53
N SER A 90 -8.70 8.72 11.70
CA SER A 90 -8.18 9.13 13.00
C SER A 90 -8.44 10.62 13.22
N ALA A 91 -8.84 10.97 14.44
CA ALA A 91 -8.93 12.37 14.86
C ALA A 91 -7.53 12.98 15.11
N TYR A 92 -6.54 12.13 15.34
CA TYR A 92 -5.19 12.51 15.71
C TYR A 92 -4.17 11.92 14.73
N ASN A 93 -3.02 12.59 14.59
CA ASN A 93 -1.88 12.02 13.88
C ASN A 93 -1.19 10.97 14.78
N LEU A 94 -1.37 9.71 14.47
CA LEU A 94 -0.78 8.55 15.17
C LEU A 94 0.73 8.38 14.85
N ARG A 95 1.29 9.27 14.04
CA ARG A 95 2.62 9.11 13.42
C ARG A 95 2.69 7.85 12.56
N LYS A 96 3.81 7.66 11.84
CA LYS A 96 3.94 6.54 10.87
C LYS A 96 3.79 5.18 11.56
N LEU A 97 4.51 4.94 12.65
CA LEU A 97 4.50 3.64 13.34
C LEU A 97 3.12 3.28 13.92
N GLY A 98 2.43 4.22 14.57
CA GLY A 98 1.10 3.97 15.12
C GLY A 98 0.09 3.66 14.03
N ALA A 99 0.14 4.38 12.92
CA ALA A 99 -0.71 4.16 11.76
C ALA A 99 -0.43 2.80 11.09
N MET A 100 0.84 2.43 10.92
CA MET A 100 1.24 1.12 10.38
C MET A 100 0.77 -0.03 11.26
N ASN A 101 0.96 0.07 12.58
CA ASN A 101 0.50 -0.97 13.52
C ASN A 101 -1.01 -1.18 13.43
N TYR A 102 -1.79 -0.09 13.33
CA TYR A 102 -3.23 -0.17 13.13
C TYR A 102 -3.59 -0.91 11.83
N LEU A 103 -2.97 -0.54 10.72
CA LEU A 103 -3.24 -1.14 9.41
C LEU A 103 -2.85 -2.62 9.38
N PHE A 104 -1.67 -2.99 9.86
CA PHE A 104 -1.22 -4.38 9.88
C PHE A 104 -2.07 -5.27 10.78
N ALA A 105 -2.54 -4.75 11.92
CA ALA A 105 -3.41 -5.50 12.81
C ALA A 105 -4.85 -5.67 12.27
N SER A 106 -5.26 -4.83 11.33
CA SER A 106 -6.65 -4.78 10.82
C SER A 106 -6.80 -5.32 9.41
N ALA A 107 -5.72 -5.45 8.64
CA ALA A 107 -5.78 -5.91 7.26
C ALA A 107 -6.22 -7.37 7.18
N PRO A 108 -7.29 -7.69 6.41
CA PRO A 108 -7.86 -9.03 6.37
C PRO A 108 -7.15 -9.99 5.42
N GLY A 109 -6.34 -9.50 4.47
CA GLY A 109 -5.68 -10.32 3.47
C GLY A 109 -4.53 -11.16 4.02
N GLU A 110 -4.23 -12.26 3.35
CA GLU A 110 -3.08 -13.11 3.65
C GLU A 110 -1.75 -12.42 3.31
N ILE A 111 -1.78 -11.58 2.27
CA ILE A 111 -0.65 -10.76 1.82
C ILE A 111 -1.00 -9.30 2.07
N ILE A 112 -0.15 -8.63 2.84
CA ILE A 112 -0.31 -7.21 3.11
C ILE A 112 0.77 -6.44 2.34
N SER A 113 0.35 -5.53 1.47
CA SER A 113 1.24 -4.62 0.75
C SER A 113 1.15 -3.22 1.33
N PHE A 114 2.13 -2.82 2.14
CA PHE A 114 2.20 -1.44 2.63
C PHE A 114 2.82 -0.53 1.58
N VAL A 115 2.14 0.57 1.27
CA VAL A 115 2.59 1.57 0.29
C VAL A 115 2.39 2.98 0.85
N ASP A 116 3.33 3.87 0.57
CA ASP A 116 3.17 5.29 0.89
C ASP A 116 2.18 5.93 -0.10
N SER A 117 1.41 6.92 0.33
CA SER A 117 0.32 7.55 -0.45
C SER A 117 0.79 8.56 -1.51
N ASP A 118 2.09 8.68 -1.71
CA ASP A 118 2.75 9.57 -2.66
C ASP A 118 3.60 8.85 -3.73
N VAL A 119 3.45 7.52 -3.82
CA VAL A 119 4.13 6.71 -4.83
C VAL A 119 3.32 6.60 -6.12
N TYR A 120 4.01 6.38 -7.24
CA TYR A 120 3.42 6.07 -8.54
C TYR A 120 3.75 4.62 -8.91
N PHE A 121 2.71 3.84 -9.24
CA PHE A 121 2.86 2.44 -9.58
C PHE A 121 3.07 2.25 -11.08
N PHE A 122 3.98 1.35 -11.44
CA PHE A 122 4.18 0.87 -12.80
C PHE A 122 3.53 -0.50 -12.97
N LYS A 123 3.22 -0.86 -14.22
CA LYS A 123 2.62 -2.18 -14.53
C LYS A 123 3.49 -3.32 -14.00
N GLY A 124 2.85 -4.31 -13.38
CA GLY A 124 3.52 -5.52 -12.91
C GLY A 124 4.15 -5.42 -11.51
N TRP A 125 4.20 -4.25 -10.88
CA TRP A 125 4.88 -4.04 -9.59
C TRP A 125 4.47 -5.06 -8.51
N LEU A 126 3.17 -5.34 -8.38
CA LEU A 126 2.66 -6.26 -7.37
C LEU A 126 2.88 -7.72 -7.78
N ASN A 127 2.71 -8.04 -9.07
CA ASN A 127 2.95 -9.39 -9.59
C ASN A 127 4.37 -9.85 -9.35
N GLU A 128 5.36 -9.00 -9.67
CA GLU A 128 6.76 -9.33 -9.47
C GLU A 128 7.08 -9.51 -7.98
N SER A 129 6.48 -8.71 -7.11
CA SER A 129 6.64 -8.86 -5.66
C SER A 129 6.05 -10.18 -5.15
N ILE A 130 4.85 -10.56 -5.60
CA ILE A 130 4.21 -11.82 -5.24
C ILE A 130 5.00 -13.01 -5.77
N LYS A 131 5.47 -12.95 -7.02
CA LYS A 131 6.31 -13.99 -7.62
C LYS A 131 7.54 -14.29 -6.78
N ILE A 132 8.21 -13.26 -6.26
CA ILE A 132 9.36 -13.45 -5.36
C ILE A 132 8.94 -14.13 -4.06
N LEU A 133 7.79 -13.75 -3.48
CA LEU A 133 7.26 -14.42 -2.27
C LEU A 133 6.98 -15.91 -2.51
N ASP A 134 6.44 -16.25 -3.67
CA ASP A 134 6.11 -17.63 -4.04
C ASP A 134 7.35 -18.47 -4.37
N GLU A 135 8.34 -17.87 -5.03
CA GLU A 135 9.59 -18.55 -5.39
C GLU A 135 10.50 -18.85 -4.20
N PHE A 136 10.39 -18.08 -3.11
CA PHE A 136 11.23 -18.22 -1.92
C PHE A 136 10.39 -18.55 -0.67
N PRO A 137 10.13 -19.83 -0.37
CA PRO A 137 9.17 -20.27 0.65
C PRO A 137 9.42 -19.78 2.09
N LYS A 138 10.60 -19.26 2.38
CA LYS A 138 10.95 -18.70 3.71
C LYS A 138 11.01 -17.18 3.73
N THR A 139 10.59 -16.54 2.65
CA THR A 139 10.59 -15.07 2.54
C THR A 139 9.38 -14.52 3.30
N GLY A 140 9.64 -13.75 4.35
CA GLY A 140 8.60 -13.06 5.11
C GLY A 140 8.25 -11.67 4.59
N MET A 141 9.11 -11.07 3.74
CA MET A 141 8.91 -9.73 3.20
C MET A 141 9.66 -9.54 1.88
N VAL A 142 9.03 -8.85 0.95
CA VAL A 142 9.64 -8.35 -0.28
C VAL A 142 9.47 -6.83 -0.32
N SER A 143 10.51 -6.11 -0.65
CA SER A 143 10.48 -4.65 -0.81
C SER A 143 11.11 -4.28 -2.14
N ALA A 144 10.50 -3.33 -2.85
CA ALA A 144 11.17 -2.69 -3.97
C ALA A 144 12.42 -1.96 -3.46
N LEU A 145 13.52 -2.07 -4.19
CA LEU A 145 14.67 -1.23 -3.91
C LEU A 145 14.25 0.23 -4.17
N PRO A 146 14.43 1.13 -3.20
CA PRO A 146 14.25 2.55 -3.48
C PRO A 146 15.19 2.94 -4.61
N THR A 147 14.78 3.90 -5.42
CA THR A 147 15.62 4.48 -6.48
C THR A 147 16.98 4.76 -5.88
N ILE A 148 17.99 4.20 -6.49
CA ILE A 148 19.35 4.33 -6.06
C ILE A 148 19.73 5.80 -6.21
N ASP A 149 19.53 6.57 -5.16
CA ASP A 149 19.99 7.96 -5.12
C ASP A 149 21.51 7.97 -5.15
N LYS A 150 22.07 8.84 -5.97
CA LYS A 150 23.46 8.89 -6.45
C LYS A 150 24.55 9.14 -5.39
N THR A 151 24.36 8.77 -4.16
CA THR A 151 25.42 8.88 -3.15
C THR A 151 26.31 7.65 -3.21
N LYS A 152 27.51 7.84 -3.73
CA LYS A 152 28.55 6.80 -3.87
C LYS A 152 28.77 5.95 -2.62
N ASP A 153 28.58 6.54 -1.44
CA ASP A 153 28.91 5.90 -0.16
C ASP A 153 27.91 4.81 0.27
N PHE A 154 26.68 4.83 -0.23
CA PHE A 154 25.67 3.83 0.10
C PHE A 154 25.82 2.53 -0.72
N TYR A 155 26.47 2.60 -1.86
CA TYR A 155 26.65 1.46 -2.79
C TYR A 155 27.73 0.50 -2.38
N ASP A 156 28.82 1.00 -1.80
CA ASP A 156 29.98 0.17 -1.49
C ASP A 156 29.65 -0.97 -0.54
N SER A 157 28.78 -0.74 0.44
CA SER A 157 28.38 -1.79 1.38
C SER A 157 27.47 -2.82 0.74
N THR A 158 26.53 -2.39 -0.12
CA THR A 158 25.61 -3.29 -0.84
C THR A 158 26.34 -4.09 -1.90
N TYR A 159 27.22 -3.47 -2.70
CA TYR A 159 28.05 -4.18 -3.67
C TYR A 159 28.99 -5.18 -3.00
N LYS A 160 29.68 -4.80 -1.92
CA LYS A 160 30.53 -5.70 -1.13
C LYS A 160 29.74 -6.87 -0.49
N ALA A 161 28.49 -6.64 -0.11
CA ALA A 161 27.63 -7.69 0.40
C ALA A 161 27.21 -8.65 -0.74
N ILE A 162 26.86 -8.13 -1.91
CA ILE A 162 26.45 -8.91 -3.08
C ILE A 162 27.63 -9.72 -3.66
N GLU A 163 28.84 -9.14 -3.75
CA GLU A 163 30.04 -9.84 -4.19
C GLU A 163 30.39 -11.07 -3.33
N LYS A 164 29.93 -11.11 -2.09
CA LYS A 164 30.10 -12.26 -1.19
C LYS A 164 29.10 -13.39 -1.42
N HIS A 165 28.05 -13.15 -2.24
CA HIS A 165 27.00 -14.12 -2.50
C HIS A 165 26.99 -14.53 -3.97
N ASN A 166 27.51 -15.72 -4.26
CA ASN A 166 27.64 -16.27 -5.62
C ASN A 166 26.31 -16.46 -6.37
N ASN A 167 25.18 -16.31 -5.68
CA ASN A 167 23.83 -16.53 -6.23
C ASN A 167 23.07 -15.23 -6.53
N ILE A 168 23.69 -14.06 -6.34
CA ILE A 168 23.07 -12.78 -6.62
C ILE A 168 23.69 -12.18 -7.88
N HIS A 169 22.89 -12.00 -8.91
CA HIS A 169 23.28 -11.33 -10.14
C HIS A 169 22.76 -9.92 -10.17
N ILE A 170 23.66 -8.93 -10.29
CA ILE A 170 23.26 -7.53 -10.49
C ILE A 170 23.08 -7.31 -11.99
N GLN A 171 21.87 -7.05 -12.42
CA GLN A 171 21.59 -6.55 -13.75
C GLN A 171 21.62 -5.03 -13.73
N ARG A 172 22.62 -4.42 -14.33
CA ARG A 172 22.64 -2.96 -14.56
C ARG A 172 21.75 -2.69 -15.75
N GLY A 173 20.54 -2.23 -15.51
CA GLY A 173 19.62 -1.92 -16.60
C GLY A 173 19.40 -0.43 -16.71
N ASN A 174 19.89 0.19 -17.78
CA ASN A 174 19.23 1.36 -18.35
C ASN A 174 17.88 0.97 -18.99
N ASP A 175 17.56 -0.31 -19.02
CA ASP A 175 16.46 -0.91 -19.78
C ASP A 175 15.18 -1.07 -18.97
N LEU A 176 15.19 -0.68 -17.68
CA LEU A 176 14.01 -0.76 -16.80
C LEU A 176 13.18 0.54 -16.76
N ILE A 177 13.65 1.61 -17.38
CA ILE A 177 12.89 2.86 -17.50
C ILE A 177 12.34 2.90 -18.93
N PRO A 178 11.03 2.75 -19.13
CA PRO A 178 10.45 3.00 -20.45
C PRO A 178 10.81 4.42 -20.88
N SER A 179 11.48 4.56 -22.01
CA SER A 179 11.61 5.84 -22.68
C SER A 179 10.21 6.36 -22.98
N ASN A 180 9.90 7.56 -22.46
CA ASN A 180 8.65 8.29 -22.76
C ASN A 180 8.48 8.53 -24.26
#